data_2417c7d34779052978c1ad802c123754
#
_entry.id   2417c7d34779052978c1ad802c123754
#
_cell.length_a   1.000
_cell.length_b   1.000
_cell.length_c   1.000
_cell.angle_alpha   90.00
_cell.angle_beta   90.00
_cell.angle_gamma   90.00
#
_symmetry.space_group_name_H-M   'P 1'
#
loop_
_entity.id
_entity.type
_entity.pdbx_description
1 polymer ?
#
loop_
_entity_poly.entity_id
_entity_poly.type
_entity_poly.pdbx_seq_one_letter_code
_entity_poly.pdbx_strand_id
1 'polypeptide(L)'
;MAISRQSIIYMKNINKIYYQGSKGSYSESVLKSYFPNKQYVECQTFREVVAQAGEDNYGLLPVENSLVGTVVDSYENLIQSELNVYGEFKKKITHALIGLKDSKIENIEKVISHPQALQQCSNFLQDMNVQLQPVFDTAGSVLSLLDEESENIAGIAGEHFEGDNRFKVLKKSISNHVENYTRFFLVGDQDPNLEVSKNKRSAILIADDKPGSLLSALKIFEETNVNLTKLESRPIIGSPWEYKFYIDYQNSVVDIDTQLKDKLDLVTKKFKIIGRYGTIDL
;
A
#
# COMPACT_ATOMS: atom_id res chain seq x y z
N MET A 1 1.26 -18.18 9.08
CA MET A 1 0.47 -19.40 8.74
C MET A 1 0.86 -19.84 7.35
N ALA A 2 1.33 -21.06 7.17
CA ALA A 2 1.64 -21.56 5.83
C ALA A 2 0.32 -21.76 5.06
N ILE A 3 0.18 -21.11 3.91
CA ILE A 3 -0.96 -21.31 3.01
C ILE A 3 -0.95 -22.78 2.62
N SER A 4 -2.05 -23.51 2.86
CA SER A 4 -2.12 -24.93 2.52
C SER A 4 -1.99 -25.10 1.00
N ARG A 5 -1.34 -26.17 0.55
CA ARG A 5 -1.20 -26.50 -0.89
C ARG A 5 -2.55 -26.62 -1.65
N GLN A 6 -3.67 -26.76 -0.94
CA GLN A 6 -5.02 -26.78 -1.51
C GLN A 6 -5.54 -25.39 -1.92
N SER A 7 -5.09 -24.31 -1.26
CA SER A 7 -5.52 -22.94 -1.58
C SER A 7 -5.05 -22.43 -2.95
N ILE A 8 -4.01 -23.06 -3.52
CA ILE A 8 -3.44 -22.65 -4.81
C ILE A 8 -4.32 -23.05 -6.01
N ILE A 9 -5.25 -23.98 -5.82
CA ILE A 9 -6.02 -24.60 -6.93
C ILE A 9 -7.24 -23.76 -7.36
N TYR A 10 -7.72 -22.83 -6.54
CA TYR A 10 -8.94 -22.05 -6.79
C TYR A 10 -8.73 -20.59 -7.20
N MET A 11 -7.51 -20.07 -7.16
CA MET A 11 -7.25 -18.73 -7.71
C MET A 11 -7.41 -18.77 -9.23
N LYS A 12 -8.31 -17.94 -9.78
CA LYS A 12 -8.38 -17.69 -11.23
C LYS A 12 -6.99 -17.32 -11.76
N ASN A 13 -6.77 -17.54 -13.04
CA ASN A 13 -5.48 -17.28 -13.69
C ASN A 13 -5.04 -15.83 -13.48
N ILE A 14 -4.19 -15.61 -12.46
CA ILE A 14 -3.42 -14.39 -12.32
C ILE A 14 -2.19 -14.58 -13.19
N ASN A 15 -2.08 -13.86 -14.31
CA ASN A 15 -0.95 -13.93 -15.20
C ASN A 15 0.23 -13.14 -14.61
N LYS A 16 0.04 -11.85 -14.43
CA LYS A 16 1.05 -10.93 -13.94
C LYS A 16 0.48 -10.04 -12.86
N ILE A 17 1.34 -9.59 -11.94
CA ILE A 17 0.99 -8.56 -10.97
C ILE A 17 2.00 -7.42 -11.13
N TYR A 18 1.47 -6.24 -11.46
CA TYR A 18 2.23 -5.02 -11.62
C TYR A 18 2.33 -4.28 -10.29
N TYR A 19 3.47 -3.68 -10.00
CA TYR A 19 3.68 -2.90 -8.79
C TYR A 19 4.63 -1.74 -9.05
N GLN A 20 4.49 -0.65 -8.31
CA GLN A 20 5.40 0.48 -8.39
C GLN A 20 6.61 0.26 -7.48
N GLY A 21 7.79 0.60 -7.98
CA GLY A 21 9.08 0.54 -7.29
C GLY A 21 10.01 -0.54 -7.84
N SER A 22 11.20 -0.59 -7.27
CA SER A 22 12.27 -1.49 -7.68
C SER A 22 12.18 -2.86 -7.01
N LYS A 23 12.94 -3.84 -7.50
CA LYS A 23 13.17 -5.12 -6.81
C LYS A 23 13.63 -4.87 -5.37
N GLY A 24 13.13 -5.69 -4.44
CA GLY A 24 13.36 -5.49 -3.03
C GLY A 24 12.49 -4.42 -2.40
N SER A 25 11.48 -3.88 -3.09
CA SER A 25 10.48 -2.99 -2.46
C SER A 25 9.54 -3.76 -1.54
N TYR A 26 8.86 -3.03 -0.63
CA TYR A 26 7.82 -3.63 0.20
C TYR A 26 6.67 -4.18 -0.64
N SER A 27 6.32 -3.52 -1.76
CA SER A 27 5.33 -4.04 -2.72
C SER A 27 5.72 -5.42 -3.23
N GLU A 28 6.96 -5.59 -3.70
CA GLU A 28 7.45 -6.90 -4.15
C GLU A 28 7.47 -7.93 -3.01
N SER A 29 7.83 -7.52 -1.79
CA SER A 29 7.84 -8.42 -0.64
C SER A 29 6.45 -8.96 -0.27
N VAL A 30 5.39 -8.15 -0.43
CA VAL A 30 4.00 -8.58 -0.31
C VAL A 30 3.68 -9.64 -1.35
N LEU A 31 4.03 -9.38 -2.62
CA LEU A 31 3.78 -10.31 -3.72
C LEU A 31 4.49 -11.65 -3.51
N LYS A 32 5.76 -11.63 -3.15
CA LYS A 32 6.53 -12.85 -2.85
C LYS A 32 5.95 -13.67 -1.69
N SER A 33 5.40 -12.97 -0.69
CA SER A 33 4.82 -13.64 0.49
C SER A 33 3.49 -14.33 0.16
N TYR A 34 2.64 -13.74 -0.67
CA TYR A 34 1.30 -14.22 -0.92
C TYR A 34 1.13 -14.92 -2.28
N PHE A 35 1.86 -14.51 -3.30
CA PHE A 35 1.79 -15.04 -4.67
C PHE A 35 3.13 -15.63 -5.14
N PRO A 36 3.79 -16.55 -4.41
CA PRO A 36 5.19 -16.93 -4.60
C PRO A 36 5.55 -17.46 -6.00
N ASN A 37 4.56 -17.90 -6.78
CA ASN A 37 4.77 -18.50 -8.10
C ASN A 37 4.21 -17.66 -9.25
N LYS A 38 3.98 -16.36 -9.03
CA LYS A 38 3.46 -15.47 -10.06
C LYS A 38 4.56 -14.59 -10.65
N GLN A 39 4.32 -14.04 -11.83
CA GLN A 39 5.20 -13.07 -12.45
C GLN A 39 4.89 -11.67 -11.89
N TYR A 40 5.91 -10.96 -11.42
CA TYR A 40 5.82 -9.58 -10.98
C TYR A 40 6.51 -8.67 -11.98
N VAL A 41 5.90 -7.50 -12.24
CA VAL A 41 6.41 -6.52 -13.18
C VAL A 41 6.52 -5.16 -12.51
N GLU A 42 7.73 -4.61 -12.52
CA GLU A 42 8.03 -3.30 -11.98
C GLU A 42 7.47 -2.19 -12.87
N CYS A 43 6.88 -1.17 -12.24
CA CYS A 43 6.40 0.04 -12.89
C CYS A 43 7.05 1.26 -12.23
N GLN A 44 7.23 2.33 -13.00
CA GLN A 44 7.78 3.57 -12.48
C GLN A 44 6.75 4.37 -11.70
N THR A 45 5.48 4.28 -12.08
CA THR A 45 4.39 5.09 -11.52
C THR A 45 3.17 4.24 -11.19
N PHE A 46 2.33 4.71 -10.25
CA PHE A 46 1.04 4.08 -9.94
C PHE A 46 0.09 4.12 -11.14
N ARG A 47 0.21 5.15 -11.99
CA ARG A 47 -0.55 5.25 -13.23
C ARG A 47 -0.24 4.09 -14.18
N GLU A 48 1.02 3.72 -14.32
CA GLU A 48 1.41 2.54 -15.10
C GLU A 48 0.84 1.26 -14.50
N VAL A 49 0.88 1.10 -13.17
CA VAL A 49 0.30 -0.07 -12.49
C VAL A 49 -1.17 -0.24 -12.84
N VAL A 50 -1.99 0.81 -12.72
CA VAL A 50 -3.42 0.72 -13.03
C VAL A 50 -3.70 0.57 -14.52
N ALA A 51 -2.86 1.13 -15.38
CA ALA A 51 -3.01 1.00 -16.83
C ALA A 51 -2.70 -0.41 -17.35
N GLN A 52 -1.86 -1.16 -16.65
CA GLN A 52 -1.48 -2.54 -17.01
C GLN A 52 -2.35 -3.61 -16.32
N ALA A 53 -3.11 -3.23 -15.30
CA ALA A 53 -4.04 -4.13 -14.63
C ALA A 53 -5.31 -4.32 -15.49
N GLY A 54 -5.78 -5.56 -15.62
CA GLY A 54 -6.92 -5.97 -16.44
C GLY A 54 -6.58 -7.21 -17.26
N GLU A 55 -7.57 -7.88 -17.84
CA GLU A 55 -7.39 -9.09 -18.65
C GLU A 55 -6.56 -10.20 -17.94
N ASP A 56 -6.94 -10.57 -16.71
CA ASP A 56 -6.20 -11.50 -15.85
C ASP A 56 -4.85 -10.99 -15.30
N ASN A 57 -4.52 -9.72 -15.53
CA ASN A 57 -3.42 -9.02 -14.86
C ASN A 57 -3.95 -8.19 -13.69
N TYR A 58 -3.13 -8.03 -12.66
CA TYR A 58 -3.52 -7.30 -11.46
C TYR A 58 -2.48 -6.24 -11.13
N GLY A 59 -2.91 -5.22 -10.38
CA GLY A 59 -2.02 -4.21 -9.80
C GLY A 59 -1.95 -4.37 -8.29
N LEU A 60 -0.77 -4.17 -7.70
CA LEU A 60 -0.61 -4.00 -6.26
C LEU A 60 -0.29 -2.53 -5.97
N LEU A 61 -1.15 -1.88 -5.21
CA LEU A 61 -1.07 -0.46 -4.88
C LEU A 61 -0.91 -0.25 -3.38
N PRO A 62 0.16 0.40 -2.88
CA PRO A 62 0.18 0.89 -1.50
C PRO A 62 -0.85 2.02 -1.36
N VAL A 63 -1.76 1.93 -0.40
CA VAL A 63 -2.87 2.88 -0.28
C VAL A 63 -2.84 3.69 1.00
N GLU A 64 -2.21 3.17 2.05
CA GLU A 64 -2.11 3.86 3.33
C GLU A 64 -0.94 3.33 4.15
N ASN A 65 -0.25 4.23 4.84
CA ASN A 65 0.73 3.87 5.86
C ASN A 65 0.27 4.39 7.22
N SER A 66 0.40 3.59 8.27
CA SER A 66 -0.11 3.91 9.61
C SER A 66 0.52 5.13 10.27
N LEU A 67 1.70 5.57 9.82
CA LEU A 67 2.42 6.74 10.36
C LEU A 67 2.24 8.00 9.49
N VAL A 68 2.01 7.83 8.18
CA VAL A 68 2.03 8.94 7.21
C VAL A 68 0.65 9.20 6.61
N GLY A 69 -0.26 8.23 6.71
CA GLY A 69 -1.61 8.33 6.16
C GLY A 69 -1.71 7.81 4.73
N THR A 70 -2.66 8.35 3.98
CA THR A 70 -3.01 7.88 2.64
C THR A 70 -1.93 8.16 1.60
N VAL A 71 -1.61 7.17 0.77
CA VAL A 71 -0.78 7.32 -0.42
C VAL A 71 -1.67 7.90 -1.54
N VAL A 72 -1.72 9.22 -1.60
CA VAL A 72 -2.72 9.98 -2.39
C VAL A 72 -2.66 9.61 -3.86
N ASP A 73 -1.47 9.63 -4.47
CA ASP A 73 -1.31 9.34 -5.90
C ASP A 73 -1.79 7.94 -6.28
N SER A 74 -1.54 6.96 -5.41
CA SER A 74 -2.00 5.59 -5.60
C SER A 74 -3.53 5.52 -5.59
N TYR A 75 -4.14 6.15 -4.60
CA TYR A 75 -5.61 6.17 -4.43
C TYR A 75 -6.30 6.93 -5.58
N GLU A 76 -5.76 8.08 -6.00
CA GLU A 76 -6.32 8.88 -7.10
C GLU A 76 -6.26 8.14 -8.44
N ASN A 77 -5.15 7.46 -8.75
CA ASN A 77 -5.04 6.65 -9.96
C ASN A 77 -6.06 5.49 -9.96
N LEU A 78 -6.26 4.83 -8.80
CA LEU A 78 -7.28 3.79 -8.66
C LEU A 78 -8.70 4.35 -8.90
N ILE A 79 -9.03 5.50 -8.31
CA ILE A 79 -10.35 6.12 -8.45
C ILE A 79 -10.66 6.52 -9.89
N GLN A 80 -9.66 6.98 -10.63
CA GLN A 80 -9.79 7.37 -12.04
C GLN A 80 -9.88 6.17 -12.99
N SER A 81 -9.45 4.98 -12.53
CA SER A 81 -9.60 3.75 -13.28
C SER A 81 -10.99 3.13 -13.06
N GLU A 82 -11.34 2.12 -13.87
CA GLU A 82 -12.54 1.30 -13.69
C GLU A 82 -12.25 0.03 -12.89
N LEU A 83 -11.03 -0.11 -12.36
CA LEU A 83 -10.61 -1.27 -11.59
C LEU A 83 -11.31 -1.35 -10.23
N ASN A 84 -11.45 -2.57 -9.74
CA ASN A 84 -11.99 -2.85 -8.42
C ASN A 84 -10.91 -3.40 -7.48
N VAL A 85 -11.10 -3.20 -6.18
CA VAL A 85 -10.27 -3.79 -5.13
C VAL A 85 -10.79 -5.17 -4.77
N TYR A 86 -9.94 -6.19 -4.81
CA TYR A 86 -10.27 -7.58 -4.50
C TYR A 86 -9.58 -8.14 -3.28
N GLY A 87 -8.51 -7.48 -2.80
CA GLY A 87 -7.78 -7.89 -1.60
C GLY A 87 -7.09 -6.72 -0.94
N GLU A 88 -6.97 -6.79 0.39
CA GLU A 88 -6.16 -5.89 1.19
C GLU A 88 -5.04 -6.69 1.87
N PHE A 89 -3.81 -6.23 1.72
CA PHE A 89 -2.65 -6.79 2.40
C PHE A 89 -2.11 -5.76 3.38
N LYS A 90 -1.91 -6.17 4.64
CA LYS A 90 -1.22 -5.37 5.64
C LYS A 90 0.17 -5.93 5.85
N LYS A 91 1.17 -5.11 5.63
CA LYS A 91 2.57 -5.47 5.79
C LYS A 91 3.23 -4.60 6.84
N LYS A 92 3.88 -5.22 7.81
CA LYS A 92 4.75 -4.51 8.73
C LYS A 92 5.98 -3.98 7.99
N ILE A 93 6.29 -2.71 8.21
CA ILE A 93 7.42 -2.00 7.60
C ILE A 93 8.54 -1.93 8.63
N THR A 94 9.61 -2.67 8.39
CA THR A 94 10.79 -2.68 9.24
C THR A 94 12.00 -2.22 8.42
N HIS A 95 12.62 -1.13 8.85
CA HIS A 95 13.80 -0.61 8.17
C HIS A 95 15.08 -1.17 8.76
N ALA A 96 16.03 -1.45 7.88
CA ALA A 96 17.38 -1.88 8.20
C ALA A 96 18.41 -0.99 7.50
N LEU A 97 19.57 -0.86 8.10
CA LEU A 97 20.77 -0.32 7.44
C LEU A 97 21.46 -1.45 6.67
N ILE A 98 21.68 -1.22 5.38
CA ILE A 98 22.15 -2.24 4.45
C ILE A 98 23.35 -1.66 3.70
N GLY A 99 24.47 -2.39 3.71
CA GLY A 99 25.67 -2.09 2.95
C GLY A 99 25.97 -3.16 1.91
N LEU A 100 27.02 -2.99 1.15
CA LEU A 100 27.61 -4.07 0.34
C LEU A 100 28.07 -5.20 1.24
N LYS A 101 28.33 -6.39 0.67
CA LYS A 101 28.67 -7.61 1.40
C LYS A 101 29.80 -7.42 2.42
N ASP A 102 30.83 -6.65 2.06
CA ASP A 102 32.05 -6.48 2.89
C ASP A 102 31.99 -5.18 3.73
N SER A 103 30.93 -4.39 3.63
CA SER A 103 30.72 -3.17 4.43
C SER A 103 30.73 -3.47 5.93
N LYS A 104 31.24 -2.51 6.72
CA LYS A 104 31.22 -2.52 8.18
C LYS A 104 30.54 -1.24 8.67
N ILE A 105 29.70 -1.37 9.68
CA ILE A 105 28.86 -0.25 10.17
C ILE A 105 29.71 0.92 10.65
N GLU A 106 30.85 0.65 11.26
CA GLU A 106 31.80 1.64 11.77
C GLU A 106 32.50 2.47 10.69
N ASN A 107 32.47 1.99 9.44
CA ASN A 107 33.11 2.65 8.29
C ASN A 107 32.10 3.42 7.43
N ILE A 108 30.79 3.39 7.77
CA ILE A 108 29.78 4.08 6.98
C ILE A 108 29.89 5.59 7.21
N GLU A 109 30.06 6.32 6.12
CA GLU A 109 30.16 7.80 6.08
C GLU A 109 28.90 8.44 5.49
N LYS A 110 28.18 7.70 4.63
CA LYS A 110 27.00 8.20 3.94
C LYS A 110 25.86 7.19 3.97
N VAL A 111 24.64 7.67 4.21
CA VAL A 111 23.40 6.87 4.14
C VAL A 111 22.44 7.46 3.13
N ILE A 112 21.97 6.63 2.20
CA ILE A 112 21.06 7.00 1.13
C ILE A 112 19.72 6.28 1.28
N SER A 113 18.61 6.96 1.10
CA SER A 113 17.26 6.36 1.00
C SER A 113 16.21 7.40 0.60
N HIS A 114 14.97 6.94 0.45
CA HIS A 114 13.82 7.83 0.30
C HIS A 114 13.70 8.76 1.52
N PRO A 115 13.34 10.06 1.33
CA PRO A 115 13.24 11.02 2.44
C PRO A 115 12.41 10.52 3.64
N GLN A 116 11.30 9.83 3.38
CA GLN A 116 10.45 9.28 4.41
C GLN A 116 11.14 8.19 5.24
N ALA A 117 11.94 7.31 4.61
CA ALA A 117 12.68 6.27 5.32
C ALA A 117 13.80 6.87 6.18
N LEU A 118 14.51 7.89 5.67
CA LEU A 118 15.50 8.65 6.44
C LEU A 118 14.85 9.30 7.66
N GLN A 119 13.70 9.94 7.52
CA GLN A 119 12.95 10.55 8.63
C GLN A 119 12.49 9.51 9.66
N GLN A 120 11.98 8.36 9.21
CA GLN A 120 11.52 7.28 10.08
C GLN A 120 12.65 6.57 10.84
N CYS A 121 13.92 6.80 10.46
CA CYS A 121 15.12 6.25 11.10
C CYS A 121 15.99 7.34 11.74
N SER A 122 15.49 8.56 11.88
CA SER A 122 16.29 9.73 12.29
C SER A 122 17.00 9.58 13.63
N ASN A 123 16.39 8.91 14.63
CA ASN A 123 17.01 8.69 15.93
C ASN A 123 18.30 7.86 15.79
N PHE A 124 18.24 6.76 15.08
CA PHE A 124 19.39 5.91 14.82
C PHE A 124 20.47 6.63 14.01
N LEU A 125 20.07 7.40 13.00
CA LEU A 125 21.00 8.12 12.11
C LEU A 125 21.71 9.29 12.81
N GLN A 126 21.08 9.94 13.79
CA GLN A 126 21.72 10.99 14.59
C GLN A 126 22.92 10.46 15.38
N ASP A 127 22.83 9.23 15.90
CA ASP A 127 23.92 8.61 16.66
C ASP A 127 25.09 8.17 15.75
N MET A 128 24.85 7.98 14.46
CA MET A 128 25.89 7.56 13.50
C MET A 128 26.77 8.72 13.00
N ASN A 129 26.30 9.97 13.07
CA ASN A 129 26.99 11.15 12.55
C ASN A 129 27.45 11.02 11.09
N VAL A 130 26.55 10.55 10.20
CA VAL A 130 26.80 10.30 8.78
C VAL A 130 26.15 11.35 7.88
N GLN A 131 26.62 11.49 6.65
CA GLN A 131 25.96 12.30 5.63
C GLN A 131 24.67 11.60 5.16
N LEU A 132 23.55 12.32 5.13
CA LEU A 132 22.28 11.81 4.61
C LEU A 132 22.04 12.32 3.18
N GLN A 133 21.74 11.42 2.26
CA GLN A 133 21.43 11.76 0.87
C GLN A 133 20.06 11.20 0.48
N PRO A 134 19.04 12.06 0.26
CA PRO A 134 17.74 11.61 -0.22
C PRO A 134 17.82 11.15 -1.68
N VAL A 135 17.12 10.02 -1.96
CA VAL A 135 16.95 9.46 -3.30
C VAL A 135 15.49 9.10 -3.53
N PHE A 136 15.13 8.77 -4.78
CA PHE A 136 13.73 8.59 -5.17
C PHE A 136 13.04 7.39 -4.50
N ASP A 137 13.77 6.27 -4.29
CA ASP A 137 13.21 4.97 -3.93
C ASP A 137 14.01 4.31 -2.79
N THR A 138 13.32 3.69 -1.86
CA THR A 138 13.89 3.01 -0.70
C THR A 138 14.69 1.77 -1.11
N ALA A 139 14.10 0.88 -1.91
CA ALA A 139 14.79 -0.34 -2.37
C ALA A 139 15.86 -0.01 -3.43
N GLY A 140 15.57 0.92 -4.34
CA GLY A 140 16.50 1.42 -5.33
C GLY A 140 17.77 2.01 -4.72
N SER A 141 17.67 2.62 -3.53
CA SER A 141 18.86 3.11 -2.81
C SER A 141 19.86 1.99 -2.46
N VAL A 142 19.36 0.82 -2.07
CA VAL A 142 20.23 -0.33 -1.79
C VAL A 142 20.80 -0.92 -3.08
N LEU A 143 19.98 -1.00 -4.13
CA LEU A 143 20.46 -1.53 -5.41
C LEU A 143 21.54 -0.64 -6.02
N SER A 144 21.47 0.69 -5.89
CA SER A 144 22.46 1.63 -6.42
C SER A 144 23.83 1.52 -5.74
N LEU A 145 23.92 0.88 -4.56
CA LEU A 145 25.22 0.61 -3.92
C LEU A 145 26.14 -0.24 -4.80
N LEU A 146 25.56 -1.08 -5.67
CA LEU A 146 26.34 -1.89 -6.62
C LEU A 146 27.06 -1.05 -7.68
N ASP A 147 26.47 0.09 -8.05
CA ASP A 147 27.04 1.01 -9.04
C ASP A 147 28.08 1.94 -8.39
N GLU A 148 27.87 2.26 -7.11
CA GLU A 148 28.80 3.11 -6.34
C GLU A 148 30.09 2.39 -5.96
N GLU A 149 30.07 1.05 -5.87
CA GLU A 149 31.21 0.19 -5.51
C GLU A 149 31.94 0.61 -4.22
N SER A 150 31.25 1.32 -3.31
CA SER A 150 31.81 1.89 -2.09
C SER A 150 31.29 1.20 -0.84
N GLU A 151 32.18 0.63 -0.05
CA GLU A 151 31.83 0.00 1.23
C GLU A 151 31.48 1.01 2.33
N ASN A 152 31.74 2.32 2.12
CA ASN A 152 31.48 3.39 3.08
C ASN A 152 30.07 4.00 2.91
N ILE A 153 29.27 3.49 1.96
CA ILE A 153 27.91 3.92 1.72
C ILE A 153 26.94 2.83 2.12
N ALA A 154 25.86 3.20 2.82
CA ALA A 154 24.77 2.29 3.14
C ALA A 154 23.43 2.83 2.66
N GLY A 155 22.48 1.94 2.38
CA GLY A 155 21.10 2.26 2.10
C GLY A 155 20.18 1.90 3.27
N ILE A 156 19.02 2.54 3.37
CA ILE A 156 17.95 2.09 4.25
C ILE A 156 16.86 1.46 3.40
N ALA A 157 16.53 0.19 3.69
CA ALA A 157 15.43 -0.53 3.06
C ALA A 157 14.86 -1.60 4.01
N GLY A 158 14.00 -2.47 3.48
CA GLY A 158 13.40 -3.56 4.26
C GLY A 158 14.40 -4.65 4.64
N GLU A 159 14.21 -5.26 5.80
CA GLU A 159 15.07 -6.37 6.30
C GLU A 159 15.13 -7.59 5.36
N HIS A 160 14.16 -7.71 4.44
CA HIS A 160 14.12 -8.82 3.47
C HIS A 160 15.29 -8.82 2.46
N PHE A 161 16.09 -7.77 2.37
CA PHE A 161 17.35 -7.78 1.65
C PHE A 161 18.40 -8.75 2.24
N GLU A 162 18.21 -9.26 3.46
CA GLU A 162 19.06 -10.28 4.08
C GLU A 162 19.20 -11.55 3.22
N GLY A 163 18.22 -11.83 2.35
CA GLY A 163 18.26 -12.96 1.43
C GLY A 163 19.11 -12.76 0.17
N ASP A 164 19.63 -11.56 -0.07
CA ASP A 164 20.47 -11.24 -1.23
C ASP A 164 21.95 -11.17 -0.83
N ASN A 165 22.76 -12.14 -1.29
CA ASN A 165 24.16 -12.31 -0.91
C ASN A 165 25.10 -11.20 -1.41
N ARG A 166 24.63 -10.26 -2.23
CA ARG A 166 25.38 -9.08 -2.66
C ARG A 166 25.44 -8.01 -1.57
N PHE A 167 24.49 -8.06 -0.64
CA PHE A 167 24.31 -7.09 0.42
C PHE A 167 24.46 -7.73 1.80
N LYS A 168 24.69 -6.87 2.79
CA LYS A 168 24.76 -7.24 4.20
C LYS A 168 23.86 -6.31 5.00
N VAL A 169 22.98 -6.88 5.81
CA VAL A 169 22.24 -6.12 6.81
C VAL A 169 23.18 -5.76 7.95
N LEU A 170 23.57 -4.51 8.03
CA LEU A 170 24.49 -3.97 9.04
C LEU A 170 23.80 -3.78 10.39
N LYS A 171 22.52 -3.33 10.36
CA LYS A 171 21.70 -3.16 11.55
C LYS A 171 20.23 -3.34 11.20
N LYS A 172 19.51 -4.18 11.96
CA LYS A 172 18.07 -4.38 11.85
C LYS A 172 17.30 -3.42 12.76
N SER A 173 16.00 -3.25 12.44
CA SER A 173 15.01 -2.58 13.30
C SER A 173 15.43 -1.17 13.71
N ILE A 174 15.90 -0.36 12.74
CA ILE A 174 16.39 1.00 12.99
C ILE A 174 15.28 2.07 12.96
N SER A 175 14.02 1.66 12.76
CA SER A 175 12.87 2.58 12.72
C SER A 175 12.60 3.22 14.08
N ASN A 176 12.24 4.51 14.10
CA ASN A 176 11.83 5.24 15.31
C ASN A 176 10.55 4.63 15.95
N HIS A 177 9.67 4.05 15.12
CA HIS A 177 8.40 3.46 15.53
C HIS A 177 8.32 2.00 15.10
N VAL A 178 8.04 1.11 16.03
CA VAL A 178 7.93 -0.34 15.78
C VAL A 178 6.62 -0.71 15.09
N GLU A 179 5.53 0.02 15.39
CA GLU A 179 4.20 -0.22 14.83
C GLU A 179 4.01 0.64 13.56
N ASN A 180 4.71 0.24 12.50
CA ASN A 180 4.63 0.84 11.18
C ASN A 180 4.07 -0.19 10.20
N TYR A 181 2.90 0.08 9.64
CA TYR A 181 2.22 -0.82 8.71
C TYR A 181 1.82 -0.08 7.44
N THR A 182 1.97 -0.75 6.31
CA THR A 182 1.41 -0.27 5.03
C THR A 182 0.31 -1.21 4.59
N ARG A 183 -0.80 -0.63 4.14
CA ARG A 183 -1.91 -1.31 3.49
C ARG A 183 -1.71 -1.26 1.99
N PHE A 184 -1.91 -2.40 1.34
CA PHE A 184 -1.84 -2.55 -0.11
C PHE A 184 -3.15 -3.09 -0.63
N PHE A 185 -3.62 -2.59 -1.77
CA PHE A 185 -4.77 -3.14 -2.48
C PHE A 185 -4.32 -3.96 -3.69
N LEU A 186 -4.91 -5.14 -3.86
CA LEU A 186 -4.88 -5.87 -5.11
C LEU A 186 -6.05 -5.39 -5.96
N VAL A 187 -5.75 -4.86 -7.13
CA VAL A 187 -6.73 -4.25 -8.04
C VAL A 187 -6.73 -4.94 -9.41
N GLY A 188 -7.89 -4.99 -10.03
CA GLY A 188 -8.08 -5.62 -11.36
C GLY A 188 -9.49 -5.37 -11.89
N ASP A 189 -9.79 -5.89 -13.07
CA ASP A 189 -11.12 -5.86 -13.70
C ASP A 189 -12.00 -7.05 -13.31
N GLN A 190 -11.38 -8.18 -12.93
CA GLN A 190 -12.06 -9.41 -12.55
C GLN A 190 -11.65 -9.90 -11.15
N ASP A 191 -12.58 -10.57 -10.46
CA ASP A 191 -12.31 -11.17 -9.15
C ASP A 191 -11.37 -12.38 -9.28
N PRO A 192 -10.18 -12.34 -8.65
CA PRO A 192 -9.24 -13.47 -8.66
C PRO A 192 -9.66 -14.63 -7.74
N ASN A 193 -10.80 -14.49 -7.04
CA ASN A 193 -11.32 -15.44 -6.06
C ASN A 193 -10.31 -15.75 -4.94
N LEU A 194 -9.80 -14.71 -4.30
CA LEU A 194 -8.97 -14.90 -3.09
C LEU A 194 -9.79 -15.58 -2.00
N GLU A 195 -9.19 -16.59 -1.35
CA GLU A 195 -9.81 -17.33 -0.24
C GLU A 195 -9.80 -16.52 1.06
N VAL A 196 -10.52 -15.40 1.07
CA VAL A 196 -10.65 -14.51 2.25
C VAL A 196 -12.09 -14.07 2.43
N SER A 197 -12.50 -13.88 3.68
CA SER A 197 -13.82 -13.36 4.01
C SER A 197 -13.95 -11.92 3.51
N LYS A 198 -14.82 -11.65 2.53
CA LYS A 198 -15.01 -10.33 1.91
C LYS A 198 -15.95 -9.48 2.77
N ASN A 199 -15.51 -9.12 3.96
CA ASN A 199 -16.27 -8.34 4.95
C ASN A 199 -15.93 -6.85 4.98
N LYS A 200 -14.98 -6.39 4.17
CA LYS A 200 -14.54 -4.99 4.09
C LYS A 200 -14.84 -4.40 2.72
N ARG A 201 -15.13 -3.11 2.67
CA ARG A 201 -15.39 -2.33 1.47
C ARG A 201 -14.63 -1.02 1.54
N SER A 202 -14.21 -0.54 0.37
CA SER A 202 -13.80 0.84 0.17
C SER A 202 -14.76 1.53 -0.78
N ALA A 203 -15.08 2.78 -0.49
CA ALA A 203 -16.02 3.58 -1.27
C ALA A 203 -15.59 5.04 -1.34
N ILE A 204 -16.14 5.73 -2.31
CA ILE A 204 -16.04 7.18 -2.48
C ILE A 204 -17.43 7.78 -2.27
N LEU A 205 -17.49 8.80 -1.44
CA LEU A 205 -18.71 9.57 -1.20
C LEU A 205 -18.44 11.04 -1.56
N ILE A 206 -19.35 11.66 -2.27
CA ILE A 206 -19.37 13.11 -2.52
C ILE A 206 -20.67 13.64 -1.92
N ALA A 207 -20.56 14.42 -0.84
CA ALA A 207 -21.71 15.05 -0.21
C ALA A 207 -22.08 16.35 -0.94
N ASP A 208 -23.35 16.81 -0.75
CA ASP A 208 -23.73 18.16 -1.14
C ASP A 208 -22.97 19.20 -0.32
N ASP A 209 -22.68 20.33 -0.91
CA ASP A 209 -22.08 21.47 -0.20
C ASP A 209 -23.17 22.24 0.59
N LYS A 210 -23.66 21.62 1.67
CA LYS A 210 -24.69 22.16 2.57
C LYS A 210 -24.41 21.75 4.02
N PRO A 211 -24.78 22.59 5.00
CA PRO A 211 -24.72 22.19 6.40
C PRO A 211 -25.47 20.87 6.66
N GLY A 212 -24.79 19.93 7.32
CA GLY A 212 -25.39 18.64 7.69
C GLY A 212 -25.36 17.54 6.62
N SER A 213 -24.91 17.80 5.37
CA SER A 213 -24.89 16.79 4.30
C SER A 213 -24.06 15.57 4.64
N LEU A 214 -22.83 15.76 5.13
CA LEU A 214 -22.00 14.65 5.58
C LEU A 214 -22.64 13.92 6.78
N LEU A 215 -23.22 14.65 7.74
CA LEU A 215 -23.90 14.06 8.88
C LEU A 215 -25.06 13.16 8.45
N SER A 216 -25.85 13.61 7.47
CA SER A 216 -26.97 12.81 6.91
C SER A 216 -26.48 11.49 6.31
N ALA A 217 -25.34 11.52 5.59
CA ALA A 217 -24.73 10.30 5.07
C ALA A 217 -24.23 9.38 6.20
N LEU A 218 -23.55 9.93 7.22
CA LEU A 218 -23.03 9.16 8.35
C LEU A 218 -24.14 8.50 9.19
N LYS A 219 -25.30 9.15 9.33
CA LYS A 219 -26.49 8.56 9.99
C LYS A 219 -26.98 7.29 9.28
N ILE A 220 -26.88 7.23 7.95
CA ILE A 220 -27.26 6.04 7.20
C ILE A 220 -26.35 4.86 7.56
N PHE A 221 -25.04 5.06 7.73
CA PHE A 221 -24.13 4.02 8.21
C PHE A 221 -24.50 3.54 9.62
N GLU A 222 -24.83 4.46 10.53
CA GLU A 222 -25.32 4.14 11.88
C GLU A 222 -26.60 3.31 11.83
N GLU A 223 -27.65 3.80 11.14
CA GLU A 223 -28.95 3.14 11.01
C GLU A 223 -28.87 1.74 10.39
N THR A 224 -27.89 1.53 9.51
CA THR A 224 -27.64 0.22 8.89
C THR A 224 -26.66 -0.66 9.67
N ASN A 225 -26.23 -0.20 10.85
CA ASN A 225 -25.28 -0.88 11.72
C ASN A 225 -23.96 -1.24 11.01
N VAL A 226 -23.45 -0.32 10.18
CA VAL A 226 -22.22 -0.46 9.42
C VAL A 226 -21.11 0.34 10.10
N ASN A 227 -20.01 -0.33 10.48
CA ASN A 227 -18.87 0.31 11.12
C ASN A 227 -17.92 0.91 10.10
N LEU A 228 -17.66 2.23 10.22
CA LEU A 228 -16.64 2.91 9.43
C LEU A 228 -15.26 2.68 10.03
N THR A 229 -14.31 2.27 9.21
CA THR A 229 -12.90 2.04 9.60
C THR A 229 -11.95 3.07 9.00
N LYS A 230 -12.41 3.87 8.03
CA LYS A 230 -11.72 5.04 7.47
C LYS A 230 -12.76 6.07 7.05
N LEU A 231 -12.44 7.34 7.31
CA LEU A 231 -13.13 8.50 6.78
C LEU A 231 -12.11 9.62 6.57
N GLU A 232 -11.86 9.97 5.33
CA GLU A 232 -10.86 11.00 4.99
C GLU A 232 -11.42 11.92 3.91
N SER A 233 -11.38 13.23 4.16
CA SER A 233 -11.78 14.24 3.19
C SER A 233 -10.66 14.59 2.23
N ARG A 234 -10.98 14.72 0.94
CA ARG A 234 -10.07 15.15 -0.11
C ARG A 234 -10.72 16.19 -1.01
N PRO A 235 -10.01 17.26 -1.39
CA PRO A 235 -10.54 18.21 -2.36
C PRO A 235 -10.76 17.54 -3.71
N ILE A 236 -11.78 17.97 -4.43
CA ILE A 236 -12.01 17.54 -5.81
C ILE A 236 -11.20 18.44 -6.73
N ILE A 237 -10.26 17.86 -7.49
CA ILE A 237 -9.45 18.60 -8.44
C ILE A 237 -10.36 19.24 -9.50
N GLY A 238 -10.22 20.54 -9.72
CA GLY A 238 -11.04 21.30 -10.67
C GLY A 238 -12.36 21.83 -10.11
N SER A 239 -12.72 21.50 -8.87
CA SER A 239 -13.91 22.02 -8.18
C SER A 239 -13.52 22.63 -6.83
N PRO A 240 -13.14 23.92 -6.79
CA PRO A 240 -12.74 24.61 -5.55
C PRO A 240 -13.80 24.46 -4.46
N TRP A 241 -13.33 24.09 -3.24
CA TRP A 241 -14.15 23.95 -2.03
C TRP A 241 -15.14 22.76 -2.05
N GLU A 242 -15.15 21.93 -3.11
CA GLU A 242 -15.85 20.65 -3.10
C GLU A 242 -14.93 19.53 -2.61
N TYR A 243 -15.51 18.59 -1.84
CA TYR A 243 -14.77 17.49 -1.22
C TYR A 243 -15.39 16.15 -1.56
N LYS A 244 -14.52 15.18 -1.81
CA LYS A 244 -14.87 13.75 -1.79
C LYS A 244 -14.33 13.12 -0.52
N PHE A 245 -14.99 12.06 -0.06
CA PHE A 245 -14.59 11.31 1.12
C PHE A 245 -14.19 9.90 0.72
N TYR A 246 -13.00 9.48 1.15
CA TYR A 246 -12.58 8.09 1.11
C TYR A 246 -13.12 7.41 2.34
N ILE A 247 -13.90 6.35 2.14
CA ILE A 247 -14.59 5.63 3.20
C ILE A 247 -14.21 4.16 3.11
N ASP A 248 -13.73 3.58 4.22
CA ASP A 248 -13.70 2.14 4.39
C ASP A 248 -14.73 1.75 5.45
N TYR A 249 -15.44 0.66 5.22
CA TYR A 249 -16.39 0.14 6.17
C TYR A 249 -16.38 -1.39 6.23
N GLN A 250 -16.85 -1.92 7.35
CA GLN A 250 -16.93 -3.35 7.60
C GLN A 250 -18.38 -3.75 7.88
N ASN A 251 -18.80 -4.83 7.25
CA ASN A 251 -20.04 -5.51 7.56
C ASN A 251 -19.98 -6.98 7.09
N SER A 252 -20.53 -7.87 7.89
CA SER A 252 -20.63 -9.30 7.58
C SER A 252 -21.98 -9.69 6.97
N VAL A 253 -22.95 -8.74 6.88
CA VAL A 253 -24.27 -9.01 6.30
C VAL A 253 -24.16 -9.04 4.78
N VAL A 254 -24.69 -10.08 4.18
CA VAL A 254 -24.85 -10.19 2.73
C VAL A 254 -25.90 -9.15 2.30
N ASP A 255 -25.69 -8.49 1.15
CA ASP A 255 -26.61 -7.49 0.53
C ASP A 255 -26.71 -6.11 1.20
N ILE A 256 -25.93 -5.83 2.26
CA ILE A 256 -25.90 -4.49 2.86
C ILE A 256 -25.50 -3.40 1.84
N ASP A 257 -24.67 -3.76 0.86
CA ASP A 257 -24.12 -2.82 -0.11
C ASP A 257 -25.21 -2.20 -0.97
N THR A 258 -26.23 -2.97 -1.38
CA THR A 258 -27.39 -2.46 -2.13
C THR A 258 -28.23 -1.52 -1.27
N GLN A 259 -28.60 -1.97 -0.05
CA GLN A 259 -29.39 -1.15 0.87
C GLN A 259 -28.69 0.17 1.23
N LEU A 260 -27.36 0.11 1.46
CA LEU A 260 -26.56 1.27 1.80
C LEU A 260 -26.50 2.25 0.61
N LYS A 261 -26.28 1.72 -0.59
CA LYS A 261 -26.21 2.52 -1.81
C LYS A 261 -27.54 3.23 -2.08
N ASP A 262 -28.66 2.52 -2.03
CA ASP A 262 -30.00 3.09 -2.30
C ASP A 262 -30.30 4.25 -1.35
N LYS A 263 -29.97 4.12 -0.06
CA LYS A 263 -30.17 5.18 0.93
C LYS A 263 -29.20 6.35 0.73
N LEU A 264 -27.92 6.08 0.47
CA LEU A 264 -26.90 7.12 0.29
C LEU A 264 -27.11 7.93 -0.99
N ASP A 265 -27.54 7.30 -2.07
CA ASP A 265 -27.85 8.00 -3.33
C ASP A 265 -28.97 9.04 -3.18
N LEU A 266 -29.83 8.95 -2.14
CA LEU A 266 -30.87 9.95 -1.84
C LEU A 266 -30.33 11.22 -1.14
N VAL A 267 -29.16 11.13 -0.47
CA VAL A 267 -28.65 12.22 0.39
C VAL A 267 -27.23 12.67 0.00
N THR A 268 -26.64 12.08 -1.04
CA THR A 268 -25.31 12.42 -1.52
C THR A 268 -25.31 12.68 -3.02
N LYS A 269 -24.35 13.49 -3.51
CA LYS A 269 -24.13 13.68 -4.96
C LYS A 269 -23.68 12.37 -5.63
N LYS A 270 -22.88 11.57 -4.91
CA LYS A 270 -22.35 10.31 -5.43
C LYS A 270 -21.91 9.40 -4.29
N PHE A 271 -22.28 8.13 -4.40
CA PHE A 271 -21.68 7.05 -3.63
C PHE A 271 -21.27 5.91 -4.57
N LYS A 272 -19.98 5.56 -4.58
CA LYS A 272 -19.40 4.50 -5.42
C LYS A 272 -18.55 3.57 -4.57
N ILE A 273 -18.93 2.30 -4.47
CA ILE A 273 -18.08 1.24 -3.90
C ILE A 273 -17.00 0.93 -4.94
N ILE A 274 -15.73 0.95 -4.54
CA ILE A 274 -14.57 0.65 -5.39
C ILE A 274 -13.99 -0.73 -5.14
N GLY A 275 -14.49 -1.44 -4.13
CA GLY A 275 -14.07 -2.83 -3.87
C GLY A 275 -14.77 -3.44 -2.69
N ARG A 276 -14.88 -4.79 -2.76
CA ARG A 276 -15.35 -5.67 -1.68
C ARG A 276 -14.32 -6.78 -1.50
N TYR A 277 -13.69 -6.82 -0.34
CA TYR A 277 -12.49 -7.61 -0.12
C TYR A 277 -12.34 -8.08 1.32
N GLY A 278 -11.38 -8.97 1.53
CA GLY A 278 -10.89 -9.35 2.86
C GLY A 278 -9.50 -8.79 3.12
N THR A 279 -9.09 -8.78 4.38
CA THR A 279 -7.76 -8.36 4.83
C THR A 279 -6.88 -9.59 5.06
N ILE A 280 -5.62 -9.50 4.61
CA ILE A 280 -4.56 -10.50 4.79
C ILE A 280 -3.41 -9.80 5.51
N ASP A 281 -3.07 -10.27 6.71
CA ASP A 281 -1.93 -9.78 7.51
C ASP A 281 -0.66 -10.59 7.15
N LEU A 282 0.46 -9.88 6.82
CA LEU A 282 1.73 -10.46 6.34
C LEU A 282 2.92 -10.07 7.22
#